data_2406449f0e51148f8d3e0229ba65246d
#
_entry.id   2406449f0e51148f8d3e0229ba65246d
#
_cell.length_a   1.000
_cell.length_b   1.000
_cell.length_c   1.000
_cell.angle_alpha   90.00
_cell.angle_beta   90.00
_cell.angle_gamma   90.00
#
_symmetry.space_group_name_H-M   'P 1'
#
loop_
_entity.id
_entity.type
_entity.pdbx_description
1 polymer ?
#
loop_
_entity_poly.entity_id
_entity_poly.type
_entity_poly.pdbx_seq_one_letter_code
_entity_poly.pdbx_strand_id
1 'polypeptide(L)'
;LSEKIKELQSKEKNKLKEDIISLCHKERLISIIYDFLIFDAGVKKVARHNQYFANIAARKKIENNEGGIIWNTQGSGKSLIMVWLTKWIIENIADSRVVIITDREELDDQIESLFIDVNEKVTRAQSGANLREILNKNEDSIVCSLIHKYGHNAGKQSDIDQYRKELLKDLPADFRAKGRIIAFIDECHRTNSG
;
A
#
# COMPACT_ATOMS: atom_id res chain seq x y z
N LEU A 1 12.30 -9.15 17.83
CA LEU A 1 13.26 -8.07 17.50
C LEU A 1 13.07 -6.84 18.37
N SER A 2 11.82 -6.30 18.50
CA SER A 2 11.53 -5.08 19.25
C SER A 2 11.84 -5.20 20.76
N GLU A 3 11.60 -6.35 21.37
CA GLU A 3 11.86 -6.60 22.80
C GLU A 3 13.35 -6.61 23.12
N LYS A 4 14.15 -7.29 22.30
CA LYS A 4 15.61 -7.34 22.45
C LYS A 4 16.25 -5.95 22.28
N ILE A 5 15.74 -5.13 21.37
CA ILE A 5 16.22 -3.76 21.20
C ILE A 5 15.84 -2.91 22.42
N LYS A 6 14.61 -3.02 22.93
CA LYS A 6 14.18 -2.32 24.15
C LYS A 6 15.01 -2.67 25.36
N GLU A 7 15.36 -3.95 25.53
CA GLU A 7 16.25 -4.41 26.61
C GLU A 7 17.64 -3.78 26.51
N LEU A 8 18.24 -3.70 25.31
CA LEU A 8 19.53 -3.05 25.10
C LEU A 8 19.47 -1.55 25.36
N GLN A 9 18.41 -0.87 24.91
CA GLN A 9 18.20 0.56 25.14
C GLN A 9 18.00 0.88 26.63
N SER A 10 17.27 0.05 27.37
CA SER A 10 17.00 0.27 28.80
C SER A 10 18.25 0.25 29.67
N LYS A 11 19.34 -0.36 29.21
CA LYS A 11 20.62 -0.43 29.89
C LYS A 11 21.53 0.77 29.62
N GLU A 12 21.18 1.59 28.64
CA GLU A 12 21.99 2.74 28.20
C GLU A 12 21.38 4.06 28.70
N LYS A 13 22.21 4.90 29.32
CA LYS A 13 21.78 6.21 29.84
C LYS A 13 21.99 7.37 28.85
N ASN A 14 22.70 7.11 27.76
CA ASN A 14 23.01 8.13 26.77
C ASN A 14 22.07 7.99 25.56
N LYS A 15 21.24 9.00 25.33
CA LYS A 15 20.23 9.01 24.26
C LYS A 15 20.82 8.73 22.86
N LEU A 16 21.98 9.29 22.55
CA LEU A 16 22.63 9.05 21.27
C LEU A 16 22.99 7.57 21.08
N LYS A 17 23.49 6.93 22.13
CA LYS A 17 23.79 5.49 22.10
C LYS A 17 22.55 4.64 21.97
N GLU A 18 21.46 5.01 22.66
CA GLU A 18 20.17 4.35 22.51
C GLU A 18 19.68 4.40 21.06
N ASP A 19 19.76 5.57 20.42
CA ASP A 19 19.36 5.77 19.03
C ASP A 19 20.26 4.96 18.08
N ILE A 20 21.58 4.94 18.30
CA ILE A 20 22.51 4.13 17.51
C ILE A 20 22.22 2.63 17.69
N ILE A 21 22.03 2.15 18.91
CA ILE A 21 21.69 0.74 19.19
C ILE A 21 20.38 0.37 18.48
N SER A 22 19.40 1.27 18.53
CA SER A 22 18.11 1.04 17.88
C SER A 22 18.23 0.96 16.36
N LEU A 23 18.94 1.91 15.74
CA LEU A 23 19.09 2.02 14.28
C LEU A 23 20.04 0.96 13.72
N CYS A 24 21.18 0.77 14.37
CA CYS A 24 22.26 -0.08 13.88
C CYS A 24 22.19 -1.53 14.40
N HIS A 25 21.09 -1.91 15.09
CA HIS A 25 20.89 -3.33 15.41
C HIS A 25 20.90 -4.14 14.12
N LYS A 26 21.72 -5.18 14.08
CA LYS A 26 22.04 -5.95 12.86
C LYS A 26 20.81 -6.31 12.03
N GLU A 27 19.80 -6.90 12.65
CA GLU A 27 18.59 -7.33 11.95
C GLU A 27 17.76 -6.15 11.41
N ARG A 28 17.70 -5.05 12.19
CA ARG A 28 16.99 -3.84 11.75
C ARG A 28 17.74 -3.14 10.63
N LEU A 29 19.06 -3.02 10.73
CA LEU A 29 19.87 -2.38 9.70
C LEU A 29 19.77 -3.16 8.37
N ILE A 30 19.84 -4.48 8.44
CA ILE A 30 19.66 -5.35 7.27
C ILE A 30 18.26 -5.14 6.67
N SER A 31 17.21 -5.16 7.48
CA SER A 31 15.85 -4.90 7.01
C SER A 31 15.71 -3.51 6.36
N ILE A 32 16.31 -2.47 6.95
CA ILE A 32 16.30 -1.13 6.35
C ILE A 32 16.96 -1.13 4.97
N ILE A 33 18.09 -1.79 4.83
CA ILE A 33 18.84 -1.82 3.56
C ILE A 33 18.07 -2.58 2.47
N TYR A 34 17.50 -3.74 2.79
CA TYR A 34 16.82 -4.59 1.82
C TYR A 34 15.39 -4.16 1.53
N ASP A 35 14.62 -3.85 2.58
CA ASP A 35 13.17 -3.64 2.45
C ASP A 35 12.79 -2.16 2.35
N PHE A 36 13.58 -1.24 2.91
CA PHE A 36 13.19 0.16 3.12
C PHE A 36 14.11 1.18 2.46
N LEU A 37 14.89 0.73 1.49
CA LEU A 37 15.70 1.59 0.64
C LEU A 37 15.20 1.46 -0.79
N ILE A 38 14.87 2.59 -1.42
CA ILE A 38 14.47 2.66 -2.83
C ILE A 38 15.18 3.83 -3.52
N PHE A 39 15.24 3.79 -4.83
CA PHE A 39 15.66 4.92 -5.66
C PHE A 39 14.44 5.46 -6.39
N ASP A 40 14.16 6.75 -6.24
CA ASP A 40 13.06 7.46 -6.86
C ASP A 40 13.67 8.57 -7.71
N ALA A 41 13.52 8.49 -9.03
CA ALA A 41 14.18 9.34 -10.02
C ALA A 41 15.70 9.48 -9.77
N GLY A 42 16.37 8.39 -9.43
CA GLY A 42 17.81 8.36 -9.11
C GLY A 42 18.18 8.88 -7.72
N VAL A 43 17.22 9.36 -6.95
CA VAL A 43 17.45 9.84 -5.57
C VAL A 43 17.19 8.71 -4.58
N LYS A 44 18.20 8.40 -3.77
CA LYS A 44 18.06 7.39 -2.72
C LYS A 44 17.13 7.87 -1.61
N LYS A 45 16.08 7.09 -1.36
CA LYS A 45 15.12 7.29 -0.27
C LYS A 45 15.18 6.14 0.71
N VAL A 46 15.23 6.47 2.00
CA VAL A 46 15.19 5.53 3.11
C VAL A 46 13.94 5.82 3.94
N ALA A 47 13.27 4.79 4.42
CA ALA A 47 12.09 4.97 5.24
C ALA A 47 12.41 5.77 6.51
N ARG A 48 11.59 6.78 6.79
CA ARG A 48 11.61 7.49 8.06
C ARG A 48 11.09 6.57 9.17
N HIS A 49 11.38 6.91 10.40
CA HIS A 49 10.98 6.15 11.58
C HIS A 49 9.47 5.79 11.58
N ASN A 50 8.58 6.75 11.36
CA ASN A 50 7.14 6.52 11.28
C ASN A 50 6.74 5.60 10.12
N GLN A 51 7.37 5.73 8.96
CA GLN A 51 7.13 4.90 7.79
C GLN A 51 7.58 3.45 8.02
N TYR A 52 8.75 3.26 8.62
CA TYR A 52 9.27 1.95 9.00
C TYR A 52 8.29 1.21 9.91
N PHE A 53 7.89 1.83 11.04
CA PHE A 53 7.01 1.15 11.99
C PHE A 53 5.59 0.95 11.46
N ALA A 54 5.06 1.88 10.66
CA ALA A 54 3.77 1.69 9.98
C ALA A 54 3.81 0.47 9.04
N ASN A 55 4.89 0.31 8.27
CA ASN A 55 5.07 -0.86 7.41
C ASN A 55 5.17 -2.16 8.20
N ILE A 56 6.01 -2.21 9.24
CA ILE A 56 6.16 -3.42 10.07
C ILE A 56 4.83 -3.82 10.71
N ALA A 57 4.05 -2.85 11.20
CA ALA A 57 2.74 -3.13 11.77
C ALA A 57 1.74 -3.63 10.70
N ALA A 58 1.75 -3.03 9.50
CA ALA A 58 0.91 -3.44 8.39
C ALA A 58 1.25 -4.85 7.89
N ARG A 59 2.53 -5.18 7.74
CA ARG A 59 3.00 -6.54 7.36
C ARG A 59 2.40 -7.59 8.29
N LYS A 60 2.51 -7.38 9.60
CA LYS A 60 1.96 -8.29 10.61
C LYS A 60 0.44 -8.48 10.48
N LYS A 61 -0.30 -7.40 10.18
CA LYS A 61 -1.75 -7.46 9.93
C LYS A 61 -2.06 -8.28 8.67
N ILE A 62 -1.33 -8.04 7.59
CA ILE A 62 -1.50 -8.75 6.32
C ILE A 62 -1.19 -10.23 6.48
N GLU A 63 -0.12 -10.60 7.19
CA GLU A 63 0.20 -11.99 7.50
C GLU A 63 -0.93 -12.71 8.23
N ASN A 64 -1.60 -12.01 9.15
CA ASN A 64 -2.75 -12.52 9.89
C ASN A 64 -4.08 -12.47 9.11
N ASN A 65 -4.10 -12.04 7.85
CA ASN A 65 -5.32 -11.74 7.07
C ASN A 65 -6.22 -10.69 7.72
N GLU A 66 -5.64 -9.71 8.41
CA GLU A 66 -6.36 -8.62 9.04
C GLU A 66 -6.20 -7.34 8.23
N GLY A 67 -7.29 -6.57 8.11
CA GLY A 67 -7.25 -5.21 7.61
C GLY A 67 -6.77 -4.21 8.67
N GLY A 68 -6.56 -2.95 8.26
CA GLY A 68 -6.16 -1.90 9.18
C GLY A 68 -6.18 -0.51 8.55
N ILE A 69 -5.93 0.50 9.38
CA ILE A 69 -5.81 1.89 8.96
C ILE A 69 -4.42 2.38 9.33
N ILE A 70 -3.71 2.93 8.34
CA ILE A 70 -2.45 3.64 8.54
C ILE A 70 -2.77 5.13 8.64
N TRP A 71 -2.74 5.65 9.86
CA TRP A 71 -3.00 7.06 10.12
C TRP A 71 -1.69 7.85 10.13
N ASN A 72 -1.48 8.65 9.12
CA ASN A 72 -0.31 9.53 9.00
C ASN A 72 -0.73 10.94 8.58
N THR A 73 0.00 11.95 9.04
CA THR A 73 -0.21 13.34 8.64
C THR A 73 0.00 13.54 7.14
N GLN A 74 -0.61 14.59 6.59
CA GLN A 74 -0.35 15.00 5.21
C GLN A 74 1.14 15.32 5.03
N GLY A 75 1.72 14.96 3.88
CA GLY A 75 3.14 15.16 3.62
C GLY A 75 4.10 14.19 4.35
N SER A 76 3.61 13.23 5.11
CA SER A 76 4.45 12.21 5.79
C SER A 76 5.02 11.14 4.87
N GLY A 77 4.66 11.16 3.57
CA GLY A 77 5.10 10.17 2.59
C GLY A 77 4.29 8.88 2.63
N LYS A 78 2.97 8.96 2.72
CA LYS A 78 2.04 7.81 2.66
C LYS A 78 2.23 6.97 1.39
N SER A 79 2.43 7.62 0.24
CA SER A 79 2.69 6.93 -1.03
C SER A 79 3.92 6.03 -0.97
N LEU A 80 5.00 6.48 -0.32
CA LEU A 80 6.19 5.65 -0.11
C LEU A 80 5.93 4.45 0.80
N ILE A 81 5.06 4.61 1.82
CA ILE A 81 4.64 3.48 2.66
C ILE A 81 3.94 2.42 1.80
N MET A 82 3.04 2.83 0.91
CA MET A 82 2.36 1.92 -0.02
C MET A 82 3.35 1.21 -0.95
N VAL A 83 4.34 1.93 -1.51
CA VAL A 83 5.37 1.33 -2.38
C VAL A 83 6.17 0.26 -1.64
N TRP A 84 6.74 0.57 -0.47
CA TRP A 84 7.49 -0.42 0.32
C TRP A 84 6.64 -1.62 0.73
N LEU A 85 5.39 -1.38 1.12
CA LEU A 85 4.49 -2.45 1.54
C LEU A 85 4.07 -3.33 0.37
N THR A 86 3.77 -2.73 -0.79
CA THR A 86 3.46 -3.46 -2.03
C THR A 86 4.63 -4.33 -2.48
N LYS A 87 5.84 -3.77 -2.52
CA LYS A 87 7.04 -4.53 -2.86
C LYS A 87 7.21 -5.75 -1.95
N TRP A 88 7.12 -5.52 -0.65
CA TRP A 88 7.21 -6.61 0.33
C TRP A 88 6.12 -7.68 0.13
N ILE A 89 4.87 -7.26 -0.14
CA ILE A 89 3.75 -8.19 -0.38
C ILE A 89 4.07 -9.10 -1.57
N ILE A 90 4.48 -8.52 -2.70
CA ILE A 90 4.77 -9.27 -3.92
C ILE A 90 5.94 -10.22 -3.73
N GLU A 91 6.97 -9.81 -3.01
CA GLU A 91 8.17 -10.63 -2.76
C GLU A 91 7.92 -11.75 -1.75
N ASN A 92 7.01 -11.58 -0.78
CA ASN A 92 6.88 -12.50 0.37
C ASN A 92 5.55 -13.27 0.42
N ILE A 93 4.54 -12.86 -0.34
CA ILE A 93 3.23 -13.52 -0.32
C ILE A 93 2.97 -14.11 -1.70
N ALA A 94 2.97 -15.44 -1.77
CA ALA A 94 2.68 -16.14 -3.00
C ALA A 94 1.29 -15.81 -3.53
N ASP A 95 1.16 -15.69 -4.85
CA ASP A 95 -0.10 -15.42 -5.54
C ASP A 95 -0.78 -14.10 -5.10
N SER A 96 0.01 -13.15 -4.56
CA SER A 96 -0.52 -11.87 -4.11
C SER A 96 -0.74 -10.90 -5.26
N ARG A 97 -1.80 -10.10 -5.13
CA ARG A 97 -2.13 -8.99 -6.02
C ARG A 97 -2.48 -7.76 -5.20
N VAL A 98 -1.87 -6.65 -5.53
CA VAL A 98 -2.11 -5.38 -4.83
C VAL A 98 -2.98 -4.48 -5.70
N VAL A 99 -4.09 -4.02 -5.16
CA VAL A 99 -4.99 -3.05 -5.80
C VAL A 99 -4.88 -1.73 -5.05
N ILE A 100 -4.43 -0.69 -5.72
CA ILE A 100 -4.31 0.65 -5.15
C ILE A 100 -5.44 1.51 -5.69
N ILE A 101 -6.28 1.99 -4.78
CA ILE A 101 -7.44 2.81 -5.10
C ILE A 101 -7.18 4.23 -4.60
N THR A 102 -7.21 5.19 -5.53
CA THR A 102 -6.99 6.61 -5.25
C THR A 102 -8.22 7.44 -5.64
N ASP A 103 -8.36 8.63 -5.06
CA ASP A 103 -9.44 9.57 -5.39
C ASP A 103 -9.01 10.66 -6.38
N ARG A 104 -7.72 10.80 -6.68
CA ARG A 104 -7.16 11.86 -7.52
C ARG A 104 -6.24 11.32 -8.61
N GLU A 105 -6.39 11.86 -9.82
CA GLU A 105 -5.53 11.51 -10.95
C GLU A 105 -4.06 11.85 -10.70
N GLU A 106 -3.79 13.03 -10.11
CA GLU A 106 -2.43 13.47 -9.79
C GLU A 106 -1.72 12.51 -8.82
N LEU A 107 -2.47 11.93 -7.88
CA LEU A 107 -1.93 10.96 -6.93
C LEU A 107 -1.71 9.60 -7.59
N ASP A 108 -2.59 9.20 -8.48
CA ASP A 108 -2.45 7.98 -9.28
C ASP A 108 -1.20 8.05 -10.17
N ASP A 109 -0.96 9.20 -10.82
CA ASP A 109 0.25 9.44 -11.62
C ASP A 109 1.53 9.41 -10.76
N GLN A 110 1.49 10.01 -9.56
CA GLN A 110 2.62 9.96 -8.63
C GLN A 110 2.91 8.54 -8.14
N ILE A 111 1.89 7.77 -7.81
CA ILE A 111 2.04 6.39 -7.37
C ILE A 111 2.60 5.53 -8.50
N GLU A 112 2.05 5.64 -9.72
CA GLU A 112 2.55 4.92 -10.88
C GLU A 112 4.02 5.25 -11.15
N SER A 113 4.39 6.54 -11.16
CA SER A 113 5.77 6.98 -11.34
C SER A 113 6.70 6.37 -10.29
N LEU A 114 6.31 6.38 -9.02
CA LEU A 114 7.09 5.77 -7.93
C LEU A 114 7.32 4.27 -8.13
N PHE A 115 6.32 3.53 -8.65
CA PHE A 115 6.49 2.11 -8.92
C PHE A 115 7.36 1.85 -10.15
N ILE A 116 7.22 2.65 -11.21
CA ILE A 116 8.10 2.59 -12.38
C ILE A 116 9.56 2.86 -11.98
N ASP A 117 9.80 3.87 -11.15
CA ASP A 117 11.13 4.24 -10.67
C ASP A 117 11.80 3.13 -9.82
N VAL A 118 11.01 2.29 -9.15
CA VAL A 118 11.51 1.10 -8.43
C VAL A 118 11.48 -0.17 -9.29
N ASN A 119 11.26 -0.04 -10.60
CA ASN A 119 11.23 -1.13 -11.58
C ASN A 119 10.10 -2.16 -11.35
N GLU A 120 8.96 -1.70 -10.82
CA GLU A 120 7.76 -2.52 -10.66
C GLU A 120 6.73 -2.16 -11.74
N LYS A 121 6.21 -3.19 -12.44
CA LYS A 121 5.18 -2.98 -13.46
C LYS A 121 3.82 -2.75 -12.81
N VAL A 122 3.21 -1.62 -13.14
CA VAL A 122 1.85 -1.27 -12.70
C VAL A 122 0.89 -1.30 -13.88
N THR A 123 -0.28 -1.87 -13.67
CA THR A 123 -1.38 -1.85 -14.64
C THR A 123 -2.46 -0.90 -14.15
N ARG A 124 -2.82 0.09 -14.98
CA ARG A 124 -3.85 1.07 -14.65
C ARG A 124 -5.21 0.61 -15.18
N ALA A 125 -6.16 0.41 -14.27
CA ALA A 125 -7.53 0.13 -14.66
C ALA A 125 -8.23 1.39 -15.17
N GLN A 126 -8.79 1.32 -16.39
CA GLN A 126 -9.44 2.45 -17.04
C GLN A 126 -10.94 2.58 -16.73
N SER A 127 -11.55 1.50 -16.27
CA SER A 127 -12.96 1.41 -15.89
C SER A 127 -13.20 0.25 -14.92
N GLY A 128 -14.37 0.21 -14.29
CA GLY A 128 -14.78 -0.92 -13.46
C GLY A 128 -14.82 -2.25 -14.22
N ALA A 129 -15.27 -2.23 -15.46
CA ALA A 129 -15.25 -3.40 -16.33
C ALA A 129 -13.82 -3.86 -16.62
N ASN A 130 -12.92 -2.93 -16.92
CA ASN A 130 -11.51 -3.23 -17.15
C ASN A 130 -10.81 -3.74 -15.87
N LEU A 131 -11.11 -3.17 -14.69
CA LEU A 131 -10.61 -3.70 -13.41
C LEU A 131 -11.03 -5.15 -13.20
N ARG A 132 -12.30 -5.48 -13.47
CA ARG A 132 -12.79 -6.86 -13.36
C ARG A 132 -12.07 -7.81 -14.32
N GLU A 133 -11.85 -7.39 -15.56
CA GLU A 133 -11.10 -8.16 -16.54
C GLU A 133 -9.67 -8.42 -16.05
N ILE A 134 -8.97 -7.38 -15.58
CA ILE A 134 -7.61 -7.49 -15.02
C ILE A 134 -7.61 -8.45 -13.82
N LEU A 135 -8.57 -8.32 -12.88
CA LEU A 135 -8.64 -9.18 -11.70
C LEU A 135 -8.98 -10.64 -12.02
N ASN A 136 -9.64 -10.89 -13.16
CA ASN A 136 -9.95 -12.26 -13.61
C ASN A 136 -8.77 -12.93 -14.34
N LYS A 137 -7.78 -12.14 -14.79
CA LYS A 137 -6.52 -12.65 -15.36
C LYS A 137 -5.51 -12.89 -14.22
N ASN A 138 -4.53 -13.74 -14.45
CA ASN A 138 -3.49 -14.05 -13.46
C ASN A 138 -2.13 -13.42 -13.81
N GLU A 139 -2.13 -12.24 -14.44
CA GLU A 139 -0.95 -11.68 -15.08
C GLU A 139 -0.38 -10.45 -14.36
N ASP A 140 -1.22 -9.66 -13.70
CA ASP A 140 -0.80 -8.37 -13.12
C ASP A 140 -0.76 -8.41 -11.59
N SER A 141 0.40 -8.09 -11.02
CA SER A 141 0.63 -8.10 -9.56
C SER A 141 0.20 -6.79 -8.91
N ILE A 142 0.33 -5.65 -9.60
CA ILE A 142 -0.01 -4.32 -9.09
C ILE A 142 -1.02 -3.66 -10.03
N VAL A 143 -2.16 -3.25 -9.49
CA VAL A 143 -3.23 -2.58 -10.24
C VAL A 143 -3.57 -1.27 -9.55
N CYS A 144 -3.47 -0.16 -10.28
CA CYS A 144 -3.93 1.15 -9.84
C CYS A 144 -5.30 1.46 -10.43
N SER A 145 -6.17 2.06 -9.63
CA SER A 145 -7.51 2.41 -10.04
C SER A 145 -8.02 3.68 -9.37
N LEU A 146 -8.68 4.55 -10.16
CA LEU A 146 -9.27 5.80 -9.70
C LEU A 146 -10.74 5.58 -9.31
N ILE A 147 -11.13 6.02 -8.12
CA ILE A 147 -12.54 5.98 -7.65
C ILE A 147 -13.47 6.70 -8.61
N HIS A 148 -13.06 7.87 -9.13
CA HIS A 148 -13.90 8.70 -10.01
C HIS A 148 -14.22 8.08 -11.37
N LYS A 149 -13.47 7.09 -11.81
CA LYS A 149 -13.78 6.34 -13.05
C LYS A 149 -14.98 5.40 -12.89
N TYR A 150 -15.51 5.29 -11.68
CA TYR A 150 -16.60 4.38 -11.34
C TYR A 150 -17.97 5.04 -11.14
N GLY A 151 -18.06 6.37 -11.22
CA GLY A 151 -19.34 7.07 -11.13
C GLY A 151 -19.23 8.51 -11.59
N HIS A 152 -20.06 8.92 -12.54
CA HIS A 152 -20.30 10.33 -12.84
C HIS A 152 -20.99 10.94 -11.61
N ASN A 153 -20.35 11.90 -10.95
CA ASN A 153 -20.83 12.63 -9.76
C ASN A 153 -20.75 11.88 -8.42
N ALA A 154 -19.55 11.56 -7.96
CA ALA A 154 -19.30 11.08 -6.61
C ALA A 154 -19.64 12.16 -5.56
N GLY A 155 -20.88 12.21 -5.11
CA GLY A 155 -21.36 13.19 -4.12
C GLY A 155 -22.70 12.85 -3.49
N LYS A 156 -23.42 11.87 -4.02
CA LYS A 156 -24.69 11.42 -3.44
C LYS A 156 -24.65 9.94 -3.11
N GLN A 157 -25.15 9.59 -1.95
CA GLN A 157 -25.28 8.20 -1.48
C GLN A 157 -26.01 7.30 -2.51
N SER A 158 -26.94 7.87 -3.26
CA SER A 158 -27.64 7.21 -4.38
C SER A 158 -26.71 6.69 -5.47
N ASP A 159 -25.59 7.38 -5.73
CA ASP A 159 -24.67 7.04 -6.82
C ASP A 159 -23.76 5.87 -6.43
N ILE A 160 -23.40 5.78 -5.13
CA ILE A 160 -22.66 4.64 -4.58
C ILE A 160 -23.51 3.37 -4.60
N ASP A 161 -24.79 3.47 -4.24
CA ASP A 161 -25.71 2.34 -4.24
C ASP A 161 -26.06 1.90 -5.64
N GLN A 162 -26.21 2.85 -6.59
CA GLN A 162 -26.41 2.54 -8.01
C GLN A 162 -25.15 1.87 -8.58
N TYR A 163 -23.99 2.38 -8.27
CA TYR A 163 -22.70 1.78 -8.65
C TYR A 163 -22.53 0.37 -8.09
N ARG A 164 -22.84 0.15 -6.81
CA ARG A 164 -22.85 -1.19 -6.21
C ARG A 164 -23.80 -2.15 -6.95
N LYS A 165 -24.98 -1.68 -7.31
CA LYS A 165 -25.96 -2.47 -8.08
C LYS A 165 -25.45 -2.79 -9.48
N GLU A 166 -24.81 -1.84 -10.16
CA GLU A 166 -24.19 -2.06 -11.48
C GLU A 166 -23.01 -3.04 -11.41
N LEU A 167 -22.13 -2.90 -10.38
CA LEU A 167 -21.05 -3.83 -10.13
C LEU A 167 -21.55 -5.26 -9.90
N LEU A 168 -22.60 -5.43 -9.13
CA LEU A 168 -23.17 -6.73 -8.82
C LEU A 168 -23.98 -7.31 -10.00
N LYS A 169 -24.61 -6.44 -10.80
CA LYS A 169 -25.45 -6.87 -11.92
C LYS A 169 -24.63 -7.38 -13.11
N ASP A 170 -23.45 -6.81 -13.32
CA ASP A 170 -22.56 -7.13 -14.44
C ASP A 170 -21.43 -8.11 -14.09
N LEU A 171 -21.43 -8.67 -12.87
CA LEU A 171 -20.49 -9.71 -12.53
C LEU A 171 -20.89 -11.00 -13.28
N PRO A 172 -20.03 -11.54 -14.15
CA PRO A 172 -20.28 -12.86 -14.72
C PRO A 172 -20.48 -13.88 -13.60
N ALA A 173 -21.38 -14.84 -13.81
CA ALA A 173 -21.66 -15.87 -12.80
C ALA A 173 -20.43 -16.71 -12.42
N ASP A 174 -19.43 -16.73 -13.29
CA ASP A 174 -18.14 -17.39 -13.14
C ASP A 174 -17.00 -16.45 -12.70
N PHE A 175 -17.30 -15.17 -12.42
CA PHE A 175 -16.27 -14.23 -11.97
C PHE A 175 -15.66 -14.70 -10.65
N ARG A 176 -14.35 -14.92 -10.70
CA ARG A 176 -13.53 -15.17 -9.52
C ARG A 176 -12.25 -14.35 -9.65
N ALA A 177 -12.12 -13.36 -8.79
CA ALA A 177 -10.86 -12.68 -8.64
C ALA A 177 -9.77 -13.70 -8.25
N LYS A 178 -8.72 -13.77 -9.07
CA LYS A 178 -7.63 -14.73 -8.87
C LYS A 178 -6.55 -14.14 -7.97
N GLY A 179 -5.92 -15.01 -7.20
CA GLY A 179 -4.87 -14.65 -6.25
C GLY A 179 -5.38 -14.05 -4.94
N ARG A 180 -4.45 -13.77 -4.05
CA ARG A 180 -4.71 -13.09 -2.77
C ARG A 180 -4.70 -11.59 -2.97
N ILE A 181 -5.86 -10.95 -2.97
CA ILE A 181 -6.00 -9.51 -3.21
C ILE A 181 -5.79 -8.74 -1.91
N ILE A 182 -4.86 -7.79 -1.93
CA ILE A 182 -4.64 -6.80 -0.88
C ILE A 182 -4.97 -5.42 -1.46
N ALA A 183 -5.98 -4.74 -0.91
CA ALA A 183 -6.40 -3.43 -1.38
C ALA A 183 -5.85 -2.31 -0.48
N PHE A 184 -5.23 -1.31 -1.09
CA PHE A 184 -4.89 -0.03 -0.46
C PHE A 184 -5.88 1.02 -0.92
N ILE A 185 -6.53 1.70 0.03
CA ILE A 185 -7.46 2.78 -0.24
C ILE A 185 -6.86 4.05 0.35
N ASP A 186 -6.43 4.95 -0.53
CA ASP A 186 -5.95 6.26 -0.09
C ASP A 186 -7.12 7.22 0.15
N GLU A 187 -6.93 8.17 1.07
CA GLU A 187 -7.92 9.19 1.45
C GLU A 187 -9.32 8.61 1.80
N CYS A 188 -9.36 7.41 2.40
CA CYS A 188 -10.62 6.70 2.71
C CYS A 188 -11.60 7.49 3.59
N HIS A 189 -11.14 8.54 4.28
CA HIS A 189 -11.99 9.42 5.09
C HIS A 189 -12.89 10.34 4.23
N ARG A 190 -12.56 10.58 2.96
CA ARG A 190 -13.35 11.43 2.05
C ARG A 190 -14.57 10.71 1.49
N THR A 191 -14.54 9.40 1.45
CA THR A 191 -15.66 8.58 0.95
C THR A 191 -16.74 8.34 2.00
N ASN A 192 -16.49 8.67 3.27
CA ASN A 192 -17.39 8.45 4.40
C ASN A 192 -17.99 9.75 4.99
N SER A 193 -17.80 10.89 4.35
CA SER A 193 -18.45 12.14 4.76
C SER A 193 -19.81 12.27 4.07
N GLY A 194 -20.76 11.51 4.58
CA GLY A 194 -22.20 11.64 4.33
C GLY A 194 -22.92 11.62 5.64
#